data_153284dd0969a56fec7e21f91a694847
#
_entry.id   153284dd0969a56fec7e21f91a694847
#
_cell.length_a   1.000
_cell.length_b   1.000
_cell.length_c   1.000
_cell.angle_alpha   90.00
_cell.angle_beta   90.00
_cell.angle_gamma   90.00
#
_symmetry.space_group_name_H-M   'P 1'
#
loop_
_entity.id
_entity.type
_entity.pdbx_description
1 polymer ?
#
loop_
_entity_poly.entity_id
_entity_poly.type
_entity_poly.pdbx_seq_one_letter_code
_entity_poly.pdbx_strand_id
1 'polypeptide(L)'
;MLPDNRMTLRTPSDVSRLLVSAYPGTHNAYMLELYSDNTDELINPSWTAYNSFQEQIYNWEDNIDFGYGDDPKMQFDRFWNSVATANQAIEFIETASNKNAYNQQLGEAYLCRAYSVFQLTNTFCEAYTPERANKALGMPYPTTPENEIGKHYERGTIGETYKKIEEDLLKGLALVGNNYSQPKYHFTPDAGNAFAARFYLYYQ
;
A
#
# COMPACT_ATOMS: atom_id res chain seq x y z
N MET A 1 -13.92 -7.36 5.42
CA MET A 1 -15.17 -6.86 4.80
C MET A 1 -15.23 -7.46 3.42
N LEU A 2 -16.25 -8.24 3.07
CA LEU A 2 -16.41 -8.74 1.70
C LEU A 2 -16.58 -7.53 0.77
N PRO A 3 -15.93 -7.50 -0.40
CA PRO A 3 -16.10 -6.40 -1.34
C PRO A 3 -17.58 -6.23 -1.68
N ASP A 4 -18.02 -4.99 -1.76
CA ASP A 4 -19.41 -4.68 -2.16
C ASP A 4 -19.62 -5.12 -3.61
N ASN A 5 -20.23 -6.28 -3.82
CA ASN A 5 -20.56 -6.87 -5.11
C ASN A 5 -21.55 -6.03 -5.96
N ARG A 6 -21.86 -4.80 -5.55
CA ARG A 6 -22.82 -3.96 -6.28
C ARG A 6 -22.22 -3.33 -7.54
N MET A 7 -20.90 -3.30 -7.69
CA MET A 7 -20.26 -2.78 -8.89
C MET A 7 -19.87 -3.91 -9.83
N THR A 8 -20.67 -4.11 -10.89
CA THR A 8 -20.32 -5.06 -11.94
C THR A 8 -19.28 -4.43 -12.86
N LEU A 9 -18.06 -4.95 -12.85
CA LEU A 9 -16.99 -4.51 -13.75
C LEU A 9 -17.28 -5.00 -15.18
N ARG A 10 -17.29 -4.10 -16.16
CA ARG A 10 -17.55 -4.42 -17.58
C ARG A 10 -16.66 -3.64 -18.53
N THR A 11 -16.23 -2.44 -18.16
CA THR A 11 -15.52 -1.51 -19.02
C THR A 11 -14.24 -1.02 -18.34
N PRO A 12 -13.25 -0.49 -19.11
CA PRO A 12 -12.09 0.18 -18.54
C PRO A 12 -12.46 1.31 -17.57
N SER A 13 -13.56 2.04 -17.85
CA SER A 13 -14.05 3.08 -16.94
C SER A 13 -14.52 2.52 -15.59
N ASP A 14 -15.13 1.35 -15.56
CA ASP A 14 -15.56 0.72 -14.30
C ASP A 14 -14.34 0.31 -13.48
N VAL A 15 -13.32 -0.25 -14.13
CA VAL A 15 -12.06 -0.60 -13.47
C VAL A 15 -11.34 0.66 -12.96
N SER A 16 -11.32 1.75 -13.72
CA SER A 16 -10.74 3.02 -13.24
C SER A 16 -11.46 3.55 -12.00
N ARG A 17 -12.78 3.41 -11.92
CA ARG A 17 -13.56 3.78 -10.73
C ARG A 17 -13.24 2.87 -9.53
N LEU A 18 -13.09 1.58 -9.75
CA LEU A 18 -12.67 0.65 -8.70
C LEU A 18 -11.29 1.05 -8.17
N LEU A 19 -10.34 1.36 -9.06
CA LEU A 19 -8.97 1.70 -8.71
C LEU A 19 -8.84 2.98 -7.88
N VAL A 20 -9.81 3.87 -7.87
CA VAL A 20 -9.82 5.01 -6.91
C VAL A 20 -9.76 4.50 -5.45
N SER A 21 -10.33 3.33 -5.17
CA SER A 21 -10.25 2.69 -3.85
C SER A 21 -8.98 1.85 -3.62
N ALA A 22 -8.12 1.71 -4.64
CA ALA A 22 -6.82 1.05 -4.51
C ALA A 22 -5.72 1.99 -3.97
N TYR A 23 -6.06 3.24 -3.70
CA TYR A 23 -5.17 4.18 -3.01
C TYR A 23 -5.51 4.19 -1.53
N PRO A 24 -4.53 4.04 -0.63
CA PRO A 24 -4.79 4.14 0.79
C PRO A 24 -5.23 5.55 1.13
N GLY A 25 -6.36 5.72 1.78
CA GLY A 25 -6.85 7.02 2.26
C GLY A 25 -6.04 7.54 3.45
N THR A 26 -4.78 7.15 3.55
CA THR A 26 -3.86 7.49 4.63
C THR A 26 -2.42 7.48 4.13
N HIS A 27 -1.51 8.01 4.93
CA HIS A 27 -0.06 7.90 4.75
C HIS A 27 0.60 7.69 6.11
N ASN A 28 1.70 6.97 6.13
CA ASN A 28 2.43 6.64 7.34
C ASN A 28 3.35 7.77 7.85
N ALA A 29 3.48 8.88 7.12
CA ALA A 29 4.44 9.93 7.45
C ALA A 29 4.23 10.52 8.85
N TYR A 30 2.98 10.78 9.25
CA TYR A 30 2.67 11.32 10.58
C TYR A 30 3.13 10.36 11.69
N MET A 31 2.76 9.10 11.58
CA MET A 31 3.14 8.08 12.56
C MET A 31 4.67 7.90 12.62
N LEU A 32 5.35 7.84 11.46
CA LEU A 32 6.80 7.70 11.41
C LEU A 32 7.53 8.94 11.95
N GLU A 33 6.94 10.13 11.79
CA GLU A 33 7.49 11.35 12.36
C GLU A 33 7.40 11.37 13.88
N LEU A 34 6.35 10.78 14.47
CA LEU A 34 6.25 10.60 15.92
C LEU A 34 7.34 9.68 16.50
N TYR A 35 7.85 8.72 15.70
CA TYR A 35 8.99 7.87 16.08
C TYR A 35 10.34 8.54 15.86
N SER A 36 10.37 9.74 15.26
CA SER A 36 11.63 10.43 14.96
C SER A 36 12.04 11.41 16.06
N ASP A 37 13.31 11.81 16.06
CA ASP A 37 13.83 12.84 16.95
C ASP A 37 13.42 14.27 16.54
N ASN A 38 12.63 14.43 15.48
CA ASN A 38 12.19 15.74 14.98
C ASN A 38 10.88 16.22 15.62
N THR A 39 10.24 15.38 16.43
CA THR A 39 8.95 15.67 17.07
C THR A 39 9.14 15.95 18.54
N ASP A 40 8.49 17.01 19.04
CA ASP A 40 8.48 17.36 20.46
C ASP A 40 7.10 17.94 20.84
N GLU A 41 6.77 17.89 22.11
CA GLU A 41 5.53 18.44 22.63
C GLU A 41 5.68 19.98 22.82
N LEU A 42 4.85 20.74 22.12
CA LEU A 42 4.67 22.15 22.43
C LEU A 42 3.82 22.28 23.70
N ILE A 43 4.45 22.61 24.80
CA ILE A 43 3.76 22.91 26.08
C ILE A 43 2.88 24.14 25.88
N ASN A 44 1.65 23.93 25.47
CA ASN A 44 0.64 24.97 25.43
C ASN A 44 -0.44 24.65 26.47
N PRO A 45 -0.63 25.47 27.52
CA PRO A 45 -1.62 25.22 28.57
C PRO A 45 -3.06 25.13 28.07
N SER A 46 -3.32 25.59 26.84
CA SER A 46 -4.63 25.51 26.21
C SER A 46 -4.85 24.25 25.38
N TRP A 47 -3.85 23.37 25.20
CA TRP A 47 -3.92 22.15 24.44
C TRP A 47 -3.69 20.95 25.36
N THR A 48 -4.76 20.24 25.67
CA THR A 48 -4.70 19.08 26.56
C THR A 48 -5.15 17.79 25.90
N ALA A 49 -5.42 17.80 24.59
CA ALA A 49 -6.00 16.66 23.91
C ALA A 49 -5.09 16.15 22.81
N TYR A 50 -4.21 15.24 23.15
CA TYR A 50 -3.62 14.29 22.22
C TYR A 50 -4.19 12.90 22.47
N ASN A 51 -4.20 12.06 21.45
CA ASN A 51 -4.64 10.69 21.59
C ASN A 51 -3.53 9.86 22.25
N SER A 52 -3.90 8.90 23.10
CA SER A 52 -2.92 8.06 23.84
C SER A 52 -1.91 7.40 22.93
N PHE A 53 -2.30 6.96 21.73
CA PHE A 53 -1.39 6.32 20.79
C PHE A 53 -0.23 7.24 20.34
N GLN A 54 -0.40 8.55 20.32
CA GLN A 54 0.65 9.52 19.94
C GLN A 54 1.77 9.54 20.99
N GLU A 55 1.40 9.60 22.26
CA GLU A 55 2.34 9.54 23.37
C GLU A 55 3.06 8.19 23.42
N GLN A 56 2.31 7.10 23.23
CA GLN A 56 2.84 5.75 23.19
C GLN A 56 3.86 5.56 22.06
N ILE A 57 3.57 6.06 20.85
CA ILE A 57 4.52 6.04 19.73
C ILE A 57 5.76 6.87 20.04
N TYR A 58 5.57 8.10 20.54
CA TYR A 58 6.67 8.99 20.90
C TYR A 58 7.60 8.36 21.94
N ASN A 59 7.03 7.65 22.91
CA ASN A 59 7.77 6.96 23.96
C ASN A 59 8.26 5.55 23.57
N TRP A 60 8.04 5.10 22.32
CA TRP A 60 8.43 3.77 21.83
C TRP A 60 7.86 2.63 22.66
N GLU A 61 6.60 2.73 23.09
CA GLU A 61 5.93 1.69 23.86
C GLU A 61 5.64 0.45 22.99
N ASP A 62 5.71 -0.74 23.60
CA ASP A 62 5.45 -2.01 22.91
C ASP A 62 3.99 -2.20 22.52
N ASN A 63 3.07 -1.58 23.27
CA ASN A 63 1.63 -1.66 23.04
C ASN A 63 1.09 -0.28 22.67
N ILE A 64 0.54 -0.17 21.49
CA ILE A 64 -0.05 1.07 20.96
C ILE A 64 -1.56 0.92 20.93
N ASP A 65 -2.28 1.87 21.53
CA ASP A 65 -3.72 1.93 21.47
C ASP A 65 -4.22 2.12 20.04
N PHE A 66 -5.39 1.58 19.72
CA PHE A 66 -6.01 1.65 18.41
C PHE A 66 -7.45 2.19 18.50
N GLY A 67 -8.03 2.50 17.33
CA GLY A 67 -9.36 3.10 17.23
C GLY A 67 -9.33 4.57 16.82
N TYR A 68 -8.14 5.09 16.53
CA TYR A 68 -7.90 6.45 16.06
C TYR A 68 -7.62 6.46 14.55
N GLY A 69 -7.80 7.61 13.88
CA GLY A 69 -7.71 7.71 12.44
C GLY A 69 -6.33 7.43 11.84
N ASP A 70 -5.27 7.63 12.61
CA ASP A 70 -3.88 7.54 12.16
C ASP A 70 -3.04 6.55 12.99
N ASP A 71 -3.68 5.69 13.78
CA ASP A 71 -2.99 4.65 14.54
C ASP A 71 -2.37 3.56 13.64
N PRO A 72 -1.42 2.78 14.15
CA PRO A 72 -0.75 1.73 13.36
C PRO A 72 -1.70 0.69 12.77
N LYS A 73 -2.75 0.31 13.51
CA LYS A 73 -3.74 -0.67 13.03
C LYS A 73 -4.54 -0.12 11.87
N MET A 74 -4.99 1.14 11.96
CA MET A 74 -5.73 1.79 10.89
C MET A 74 -4.87 1.91 9.62
N GLN A 75 -3.58 2.26 9.77
CA GLN A 75 -2.61 2.29 8.68
C GLN A 75 -2.50 0.92 8.00
N PHE A 76 -2.29 -0.13 8.80
CA PHE A 76 -2.19 -1.50 8.33
C PHE A 76 -3.43 -1.92 7.53
N ASP A 77 -4.62 -1.72 8.10
CA ASP A 77 -5.89 -2.11 7.47
C ASP A 77 -6.13 -1.37 6.14
N ARG A 78 -5.83 -0.08 6.08
CA ARG A 78 -6.03 0.73 4.86
C ARG A 78 -5.11 0.33 3.72
N PHE A 79 -3.83 0.05 4.00
CA PHE A 79 -2.91 -0.45 2.97
C PHE A 79 -3.33 -1.84 2.46
N TRP A 80 -3.78 -2.74 3.34
CA TRP A 80 -4.29 -4.04 2.91
C TRP A 80 -5.59 -3.95 2.10
N ASN A 81 -6.48 -3.04 2.43
CA ASN A 81 -7.66 -2.77 1.61
C ASN A 81 -7.28 -2.31 0.19
N SER A 82 -6.23 -1.50 0.07
CA SER A 82 -5.70 -1.09 -1.24
C SER A 82 -5.14 -2.27 -2.04
N VAL A 83 -4.40 -3.17 -1.39
CA VAL A 83 -3.91 -4.42 -2.00
C VAL A 83 -5.07 -5.30 -2.48
N ALA A 84 -6.11 -5.47 -1.64
CA ALA A 84 -7.29 -6.26 -1.99
C ALA A 84 -8.02 -5.70 -3.22
N THR A 85 -8.19 -4.37 -3.27
CA THR A 85 -8.81 -3.69 -4.42
C THR A 85 -7.96 -3.85 -5.69
N ALA A 86 -6.65 -3.70 -5.60
CA ALA A 86 -5.74 -3.91 -6.72
C ALA A 86 -5.80 -5.36 -7.24
N ASN A 87 -5.83 -6.34 -6.34
CA ASN A 87 -5.97 -7.75 -6.71
C ASN A 87 -7.29 -8.03 -7.44
N GLN A 88 -8.40 -7.43 -6.99
CA GLN A 88 -9.69 -7.56 -7.65
C GLN A 88 -9.66 -6.99 -9.07
N ALA A 89 -9.03 -5.84 -9.27
CA ALA A 89 -8.87 -5.25 -10.59
C ALA A 89 -8.01 -6.12 -11.50
N ILE A 90 -6.87 -6.61 -11.00
CA ILE A 90 -5.96 -7.49 -11.77
C ILE A 90 -6.67 -8.77 -12.18
N GLU A 91 -7.35 -9.46 -11.26
CA GLU A 91 -8.07 -10.70 -11.56
C GLU A 91 -9.14 -10.49 -12.63
N PHE A 92 -9.95 -9.44 -12.51
CA PHE A 92 -10.94 -9.10 -13.52
C PHE A 92 -10.30 -8.89 -14.90
N ILE A 93 -9.23 -8.11 -14.98
CA ILE A 93 -8.58 -7.80 -16.26
C ILE A 93 -7.94 -9.04 -16.87
N GLU A 94 -7.26 -9.86 -16.07
CA GLU A 94 -6.60 -11.08 -16.56
C GLU A 94 -7.59 -12.12 -17.08
N THR A 95 -8.83 -12.12 -16.60
CA THR A 95 -9.91 -12.98 -17.09
C THR A 95 -10.73 -12.37 -18.24
N ALA A 96 -10.54 -11.10 -18.58
CA ALA A 96 -11.25 -10.42 -19.64
C ALA A 96 -10.84 -10.95 -21.03
N SER A 97 -11.81 -11.11 -21.93
CA SER A 97 -11.56 -11.55 -23.32
C SER A 97 -10.72 -10.58 -24.14
N ASN A 98 -10.73 -9.28 -23.81
CA ASN A 98 -9.93 -8.23 -24.43
C ASN A 98 -9.12 -7.48 -23.39
N LYS A 99 -8.19 -8.15 -22.73
CA LYS A 99 -7.38 -7.54 -21.68
C LYS A 99 -6.51 -6.38 -22.12
N ASN A 100 -6.11 -6.32 -23.39
CA ASN A 100 -5.31 -5.20 -23.92
C ASN A 100 -6.04 -3.85 -23.84
N ALA A 101 -7.37 -3.86 -23.84
CA ALA A 101 -8.16 -2.65 -23.64
C ALA A 101 -8.01 -2.04 -22.24
N TYR A 102 -7.48 -2.79 -21.30
CA TYR A 102 -7.31 -2.42 -19.89
C TYR A 102 -5.85 -2.21 -19.50
N ASN A 103 -4.91 -2.11 -20.47
CA ASN A 103 -3.48 -2.02 -20.17
C ASN A 103 -3.16 -0.92 -19.15
N GLN A 104 -3.74 0.28 -19.31
CA GLN A 104 -3.53 1.39 -18.41
C GLN A 104 -4.01 1.06 -16.98
N GLN A 105 -5.21 0.50 -16.84
CA GLN A 105 -5.78 0.11 -15.55
C GLN A 105 -4.99 -1.04 -14.90
N LEU A 106 -4.51 -1.98 -15.71
CA LEU A 106 -3.66 -3.07 -15.23
C LEU A 106 -2.32 -2.54 -14.70
N GLY A 107 -1.72 -1.60 -15.43
CA GLY A 107 -0.50 -0.92 -14.99
C GLY A 107 -0.69 -0.18 -13.67
N GLU A 108 -1.79 0.58 -13.56
CA GLU A 108 -2.15 1.27 -12.33
C GLU A 108 -2.38 0.30 -11.15
N ALA A 109 -3.09 -0.81 -11.39
CA ALA A 109 -3.36 -1.81 -10.35
C ALA A 109 -2.06 -2.45 -9.81
N TYR A 110 -1.10 -2.78 -10.69
CA TYR A 110 0.21 -3.26 -10.26
C TYR A 110 0.98 -2.22 -9.44
N LEU A 111 0.97 -0.95 -9.84
CA LEU A 111 1.62 0.13 -9.08
C LEU A 111 0.96 0.35 -7.71
N CYS A 112 -0.37 0.30 -7.62
CA CYS A 112 -1.09 0.42 -6.36
C CYS A 112 -0.74 -0.72 -5.40
N ARG A 113 -0.68 -1.98 -5.88
CA ARG A 113 -0.29 -3.13 -5.07
C ARG A 113 1.15 -3.01 -4.59
N ALA A 114 2.07 -2.74 -5.50
CA ALA A 114 3.49 -2.56 -5.19
C ALA A 114 3.71 -1.45 -4.16
N TYR A 115 3.08 -0.30 -4.35
CA TYR A 115 3.18 0.83 -3.43
C TYR A 115 2.64 0.50 -2.04
N SER A 116 1.48 -0.14 -1.96
CA SER A 116 0.85 -0.47 -0.68
C SER A 116 1.66 -1.49 0.11
N VAL A 117 2.18 -2.55 -0.55
CA VAL A 117 3.05 -3.53 0.12
C VAL A 117 4.40 -2.91 0.48
N PHE A 118 4.95 -2.01 -0.34
CA PHE A 118 6.16 -1.26 -0.01
C PHE A 118 5.98 -0.44 1.28
N GLN A 119 4.87 0.29 1.41
CA GLN A 119 4.58 1.05 2.62
C GLN A 119 4.40 0.15 3.86
N LEU A 120 3.66 -0.96 3.72
CA LEU A 120 3.52 -1.96 4.77
C LEU A 120 4.88 -2.52 5.21
N THR A 121 5.73 -2.86 4.25
CA THR A 121 7.04 -3.45 4.52
C THR A 121 7.94 -2.46 5.25
N ASN A 122 8.00 -1.20 4.82
CA ASN A 122 8.84 -0.19 5.46
C ASN A 122 8.32 0.25 6.83
N THR A 123 7.04 0.04 7.11
CA THR A 123 6.44 0.44 8.39
C THR A 123 6.49 -0.68 9.42
N PHE A 124 6.28 -1.95 8.99
CA PHE A 124 6.02 -3.07 9.91
C PHE A 124 7.05 -4.20 9.81
N CYS A 125 8.12 -4.05 9.03
CA CYS A 125 9.23 -4.98 8.96
C CYS A 125 10.55 -4.29 9.31
N GLU A 126 11.57 -5.09 9.53
CA GLU A 126 12.94 -4.56 9.63
C GLU A 126 13.34 -3.85 8.32
N ALA A 127 14.27 -2.90 8.42
CA ALA A 127 14.81 -2.25 7.23
C ALA A 127 15.54 -3.27 6.33
N TYR A 128 15.30 -3.18 5.03
CA TYR A 128 16.01 -4.01 4.07
C TYR A 128 17.51 -3.69 4.09
N THR A 129 18.32 -4.72 4.17
CA THR A 129 19.74 -4.70 3.82
C THR A 129 20.11 -6.03 3.17
N PRO A 130 21.18 -6.09 2.33
CA PRO A 130 21.61 -7.34 1.72
C PRO A 130 21.86 -8.48 2.74
N GLU A 131 22.36 -8.14 3.95
CA GLU A 131 22.63 -9.12 5.03
C GLU A 131 21.35 -9.66 5.66
N ARG A 132 20.27 -8.88 5.65
CA ARG A 132 18.96 -9.24 6.21
C ARG A 132 18.02 -9.85 5.18
N ALA A 133 18.29 -9.66 3.89
CA ALA A 133 17.39 -10.05 2.81
C ALA A 133 16.83 -11.48 2.92
N ASN A 134 17.66 -12.43 3.32
CA ASN A 134 17.27 -13.84 3.47
C ASN A 134 16.99 -14.28 4.92
N LYS A 135 16.97 -13.35 5.88
CA LYS A 135 16.84 -13.66 7.32
C LYS A 135 15.65 -12.97 7.95
N ALA A 136 15.48 -11.68 7.69
CA ALA A 136 14.38 -10.90 8.24
C ALA A 136 13.05 -11.27 7.56
N LEU A 137 11.97 -11.26 8.33
CA LEU A 137 10.63 -11.52 7.83
C LEU A 137 10.10 -10.30 7.06
N GLY A 138 9.60 -10.56 5.86
CA GLY A 138 8.90 -9.59 5.05
C GLY A 138 7.40 -9.54 5.28
N MET A 139 6.67 -8.82 4.44
CA MET A 139 5.21 -8.87 4.38
C MET A 139 4.73 -10.01 3.50
N PRO A 140 3.58 -10.63 3.81
CA PRO A 140 2.88 -11.49 2.85
C PRO A 140 2.62 -10.73 1.53
N TYR A 141 2.62 -11.45 0.42
CA TYR A 141 2.35 -10.85 -0.89
C TYR A 141 1.20 -11.57 -1.60
N PRO A 142 -0.06 -11.32 -1.20
CA PRO A 142 -1.21 -11.92 -1.85
C PRO A 142 -1.38 -11.34 -3.26
N THR A 143 -1.58 -12.22 -4.24
CA THR A 143 -1.72 -11.85 -5.67
C THR A 143 -3.13 -12.12 -6.22
N THR A 144 -4.01 -12.65 -5.40
CA THR A 144 -5.40 -12.98 -5.73
C THR A 144 -6.34 -12.35 -4.72
N PRO A 145 -7.59 -12.01 -5.09
CA PRO A 145 -8.61 -11.61 -4.14
C PRO A 145 -8.86 -12.68 -3.08
N GLU A 146 -9.19 -12.23 -1.87
CA GLU A 146 -9.58 -13.13 -0.79
C GLU A 146 -11.02 -13.57 -0.96
N ASN A 147 -11.23 -14.88 -1.13
CA ASN A 147 -12.54 -15.51 -1.21
C ASN A 147 -12.90 -16.29 0.07
N GLU A 148 -11.97 -16.39 1.03
CA GLU A 148 -12.11 -17.13 2.28
C GLU A 148 -11.83 -16.23 3.48
N ILE A 149 -12.71 -16.29 4.48
CA ILE A 149 -12.51 -15.56 5.73
C ILE A 149 -11.41 -16.26 6.56
N GLY A 150 -10.44 -15.48 7.03
CA GLY A 150 -9.39 -16.01 7.90
C GLY A 150 -8.31 -16.81 7.19
N LYS A 151 -8.14 -16.61 5.89
CA LYS A 151 -7.03 -17.22 5.14
C LYS A 151 -5.69 -16.81 5.76
N HIS A 152 -4.88 -17.80 6.09
CA HIS A 152 -3.54 -17.57 6.58
C HIS A 152 -2.56 -17.34 5.42
N TYR A 153 -1.72 -16.32 5.55
CA TYR A 153 -0.65 -16.01 4.60
C TYR A 153 0.70 -16.12 5.29
N GLU A 154 1.56 -16.97 4.76
CA GLU A 154 2.94 -17.07 5.22
C GLU A 154 3.72 -15.79 4.91
N ARG A 155 4.51 -15.37 5.87
CA ARG A 155 5.48 -14.30 5.67
C ARG A 155 6.74 -14.91 5.06
N GLY A 156 7.08 -14.50 3.86
CA GLY A 156 8.39 -14.80 3.27
C GLY A 156 9.49 -13.93 3.89
N THR A 157 10.67 -14.00 3.32
CA THR A 157 11.77 -13.10 3.68
C THR A 157 11.52 -11.68 3.15
N ILE A 158 12.20 -10.71 3.75
CA ILE A 158 12.12 -9.32 3.28
C ILE A 158 12.65 -9.19 1.85
N GLY A 159 13.68 -9.96 1.48
CA GLY A 159 14.20 -9.99 0.12
C GLY A 159 13.18 -10.51 -0.89
N GLU A 160 12.43 -11.57 -0.56
CA GLU A 160 11.34 -12.07 -1.41
C GLU A 160 10.22 -11.02 -1.56
N THR A 161 9.90 -10.30 -0.49
CA THR A 161 8.89 -9.24 -0.55
C THR A 161 9.35 -8.10 -1.46
N TYR A 162 10.58 -7.60 -1.31
CA TYR A 162 11.12 -6.54 -2.17
C TYR A 162 11.18 -6.96 -3.64
N LYS A 163 11.58 -8.21 -3.92
CA LYS A 163 11.58 -8.75 -5.28
C LYS A 163 10.18 -8.75 -5.91
N LYS A 164 9.16 -9.16 -5.17
CA LYS A 164 7.76 -9.15 -5.65
C LYS A 164 7.23 -7.72 -5.86
N ILE A 165 7.62 -6.77 -4.99
CA ILE A 165 7.32 -5.35 -5.19
C ILE A 165 7.95 -4.85 -6.48
N GLU A 166 9.23 -5.18 -6.73
CA GLU A 166 9.93 -4.79 -7.96
C GLU A 166 9.26 -5.37 -9.21
N GLU A 167 8.89 -6.64 -9.19
CA GLU A 167 8.18 -7.29 -10.30
C GLU A 167 6.89 -6.56 -10.67
N ASP A 168 6.08 -6.18 -9.68
CA ASP A 168 4.84 -5.44 -9.91
C ASP A 168 5.12 -3.99 -10.34
N LEU A 169 6.10 -3.34 -9.75
CA LEU A 169 6.54 -2.00 -10.13
C LEU A 169 6.93 -1.95 -11.62
N LEU A 170 7.75 -2.89 -12.07
CA LEU A 170 8.20 -2.94 -13.47
C LEU A 170 7.05 -3.27 -14.44
N LYS A 171 6.16 -4.22 -14.08
CA LYS A 171 4.95 -4.50 -14.87
C LYS A 171 4.05 -3.27 -14.94
N GLY A 172 3.87 -2.59 -13.82
CA GLY A 172 3.06 -1.39 -13.75
C GLY A 172 3.59 -0.26 -14.62
N LEU A 173 4.89 0.04 -14.54
CA LEU A 173 5.55 1.06 -15.36
C LEU A 173 5.46 0.78 -16.86
N ALA A 174 5.52 -0.49 -17.26
CA ALA A 174 5.42 -0.87 -18.66
C ALA A 174 4.01 -0.64 -19.28
N LEU A 175 2.97 -0.57 -18.45
CA LEU A 175 1.57 -0.55 -18.90
C LEU A 175 0.84 0.75 -18.57
N VAL A 176 1.23 1.46 -17.50
CA VAL A 176 0.54 2.67 -17.04
C VAL A 176 0.58 3.77 -18.09
N GLY A 177 -0.53 4.49 -18.23
CA GLY A 177 -0.69 5.58 -19.20
C GLY A 177 -1.12 6.89 -18.54
N ASN A 178 -1.40 7.90 -19.37
CA ASN A 178 -1.80 9.25 -18.94
C ASN A 178 -3.25 9.59 -19.28
N ASN A 179 -4.02 8.64 -19.81
CA ASN A 179 -5.37 8.92 -20.29
C ASN A 179 -6.41 8.83 -19.15
N TYR A 180 -6.32 9.76 -18.21
CA TYR A 180 -7.26 9.92 -17.10
C TYR A 180 -7.96 11.27 -17.18
N SER A 181 -9.25 11.31 -16.82
CA SER A 181 -9.99 12.57 -16.69
C SER A 181 -9.48 13.43 -15.53
N GLN A 182 -8.94 12.79 -14.49
CA GLN A 182 -8.40 13.42 -13.30
C GLN A 182 -7.04 12.78 -12.94
N PRO A 183 -5.93 13.10 -13.66
CA PRO A 183 -4.64 12.43 -13.48
C PRO A 183 -4.07 12.52 -12.07
N LYS A 184 -4.44 13.54 -11.29
CA LYS A 184 -3.97 13.75 -9.91
C LYS A 184 -4.38 12.64 -8.94
N TYR A 185 -5.37 11.83 -9.29
CA TYR A 185 -5.89 10.76 -8.43
C TYR A 185 -5.48 9.36 -8.90
N HIS A 186 -4.57 9.28 -9.86
CA HIS A 186 -4.14 8.02 -10.46
C HIS A 186 -2.62 7.95 -10.59
N PHE A 187 -2.08 6.74 -10.59
CA PHE A 187 -0.71 6.56 -11.04
C PHE A 187 -0.61 6.90 -12.52
N THR A 188 0.25 7.86 -12.81
CA THR A 188 0.71 8.20 -14.15
C THR A 188 2.13 7.65 -14.33
N PRO A 189 2.70 7.61 -15.55
CA PRO A 189 4.11 7.25 -15.74
C PRO A 189 5.07 8.06 -14.86
N ASP A 190 4.81 9.37 -14.68
CA ASP A 190 5.65 10.23 -13.83
C ASP A 190 5.56 9.84 -12.34
N ALA A 191 4.34 9.61 -11.84
CA ALA A 191 4.12 9.15 -10.47
C ALA A 191 4.73 7.75 -10.23
N GLY A 192 4.60 6.86 -11.22
CA GLY A 192 5.22 5.53 -11.18
C GLY A 192 6.74 5.61 -11.14
N ASN A 193 7.35 6.47 -11.95
CA ASN A 193 8.81 6.69 -11.95
C ASN A 193 9.29 7.33 -10.64
N ALA A 194 8.53 8.27 -10.07
CA ALA A 194 8.83 8.84 -8.74
C ALA A 194 8.79 7.78 -7.64
N PHE A 195 7.80 6.87 -7.71
CA PHE A 195 7.75 5.72 -6.80
C PHE A 195 8.93 4.78 -7.02
N ALA A 196 9.30 4.47 -8.26
CA ALA A 196 10.47 3.63 -8.59
C ALA A 196 11.76 4.23 -8.02
N ALA A 197 11.98 5.53 -8.19
CA ALA A 197 13.14 6.20 -7.62
C ALA A 197 13.20 6.04 -6.09
N ARG A 198 12.06 6.21 -5.41
CA ARG A 198 11.95 6.00 -3.97
C ARG A 198 12.19 4.53 -3.59
N PHE A 199 11.61 3.58 -4.31
CA PHE A 199 11.78 2.15 -4.08
C PHE A 199 13.25 1.75 -4.13
N TYR A 200 13.98 2.17 -5.16
CA TYR A 200 15.38 1.82 -5.33
C TYR A 200 16.33 2.50 -4.33
N LEU A 201 15.91 3.59 -3.67
CA LEU A 201 16.66 4.14 -2.52
C LEU A 201 16.63 3.21 -1.29
N TYR A 202 15.59 2.40 -1.17
CA TYR A 202 15.42 1.44 -0.06
C TYR A 202 15.91 0.04 -0.40
N TYR A 203 15.99 -0.28 -1.69
CA TYR A 203 16.40 -1.60 -2.21
C TYR A 203 17.85 -1.57 -2.73
N GLN A 204 18.78 -1.24 -1.83
CA GLN A 204 20.21 -1.13 -2.15
C GLN A 204 21.02 -2.23 -1.49
#